data_bc9e2b09d1cfde6864c535a79c035305
#
_entry.id   bc9e2b09d1cfde6864c535a79c035305
#
_cell.length_a   1.000
_cell.length_b   1.000
_cell.length_c   1.000
_cell.angle_alpha   90.00
_cell.angle_beta   90.00
_cell.angle_gamma   90.00
#
_symmetry.space_group_name_H-M   'P 1'
#
loop_
_entity.id
_entity.type
_entity.pdbx_description
1 polymer ?
#
loop_
_entity_poly.entity_id
_entity_poly.type
_entity_poly.pdbx_seq_one_letter_code
_entity_poly.pdbx_strand_id
1 'polypeptide(L)'
;MTSHAISARQFLLYAILCAMQDSLQNIGLKQIRKLVPIQNGLMLDDDFYILDVKYSDNLKFLMYPCRTDAFIAVFCKTGHFDIEINLKTYHIEDNMYFLGTPGNIVKFNKPMENELDSLDFIVMAISKEFLSSISFDFKKLFGDRMNILSEPCVRLTDRDLEFSSKYLDLFAGVMKSDIPNKREAVGSLLGSLLYVMSGLMKKDADRNRELQPETANTRVKLVFDHFMSLVTEYHSVERNMAFYASRLGLTPKYLSKLIKQVSGRSAPDWIDSFVILEAKNMLKYTDDSIKEIVYKLHFPNPSVFYKFFKAHTGMTPSEYRNG
;
A
#
# COMPACT_ATOMS: atom_id res chain seq x y z
N MET A 1 -39.94 -16.72 15.08
CA MET A 1 -39.08 -17.37 14.07
C MET A 1 -38.97 -16.41 12.89
N THR A 2 -38.02 -15.50 12.91
CA THR A 2 -37.72 -14.57 11.80
C THR A 2 -36.42 -15.02 11.16
N SER A 3 -36.55 -15.75 10.06
CA SER A 3 -35.45 -16.13 9.16
C SER A 3 -34.90 -14.84 8.52
N HIS A 4 -33.72 -14.37 8.93
CA HIS A 4 -33.00 -13.34 8.22
C HIS A 4 -32.44 -13.97 6.93
N ALA A 5 -33.12 -13.73 5.84
CA ALA A 5 -32.62 -14.03 4.50
C ALA A 5 -31.37 -13.14 4.27
N ILE A 6 -30.20 -13.76 4.29
CA ILE A 6 -28.93 -13.13 3.90
C ILE A 6 -29.11 -12.67 2.44
N SER A 7 -28.97 -11.36 2.19
CA SER A 7 -29.14 -10.84 0.83
C SER A 7 -28.09 -11.48 -0.10
N ALA A 8 -28.42 -11.67 -1.37
CA ALA A 8 -27.51 -12.21 -2.38
C ALA A 8 -26.16 -11.43 -2.42
N ARG A 9 -26.21 -10.14 -2.07
CA ARG A 9 -25.05 -9.26 -1.95
C ARG A 9 -24.17 -9.61 -0.74
N GLN A 10 -24.77 -9.98 0.40
CA GLN A 10 -24.06 -10.46 1.59
C GLN A 10 -23.46 -11.85 1.36
N PHE A 11 -24.16 -12.72 0.62
CA PHE A 11 -23.65 -14.04 0.25
C PHE A 11 -22.48 -13.94 -0.71
N LEU A 12 -22.54 -13.01 -1.69
CA LEU A 12 -21.44 -12.74 -2.61
C LEU A 12 -20.23 -12.15 -1.86
N LEU A 13 -20.48 -11.24 -0.92
CA LEU A 13 -19.42 -10.67 -0.04
C LEU A 13 -18.79 -11.76 0.84
N TYR A 14 -19.60 -12.66 1.40
CA TYR A 14 -19.13 -13.78 2.22
C TYR A 14 -18.35 -14.81 1.41
N ALA A 15 -18.79 -15.12 0.19
CA ALA A 15 -18.07 -15.97 -0.75
C ALA A 15 -16.74 -15.34 -1.20
N ILE A 16 -16.73 -14.03 -1.45
CA ILE A 16 -15.50 -13.26 -1.72
C ILE A 16 -14.57 -13.29 -0.50
N LEU A 17 -15.09 -13.07 0.71
CA LEU A 17 -14.33 -13.11 1.96
C LEU A 17 -13.75 -14.50 2.25
N CYS A 18 -14.51 -15.58 2.03
CA CYS A 18 -14.01 -16.94 2.17
C CYS A 18 -12.93 -17.29 1.14
N ALA A 19 -13.04 -16.78 -0.09
CA ALA A 19 -12.00 -16.94 -1.12
C ALA A 19 -10.74 -16.10 -0.83
N MET A 20 -10.82 -15.12 0.08
CA MET A 20 -9.76 -14.17 0.41
C MET A 20 -8.84 -14.62 1.54
N GLN A 21 -9.19 -15.66 2.29
CA GLN A 21 -8.46 -16.04 3.51
C GLN A 21 -6.98 -16.40 3.29
N ASP A 22 -6.59 -16.76 2.06
CA ASP A 22 -5.21 -17.21 1.77
C ASP A 22 -4.54 -16.51 0.59
N SER A 23 -5.05 -15.36 0.09
CA SER A 23 -4.60 -14.84 -1.20
C SER A 23 -4.48 -13.32 -1.26
N LEU A 24 -3.50 -12.86 -2.04
CA LEU A 24 -3.26 -11.44 -2.28
C LEU A 24 -4.21 -10.90 -3.36
N GLN A 25 -5.07 -9.94 -3.04
CA GLN A 25 -5.91 -9.27 -4.02
C GLN A 25 -5.24 -8.02 -4.60
N ASN A 26 -5.39 -7.81 -5.91
CA ASN A 26 -5.09 -6.53 -6.52
C ASN A 26 -6.27 -5.57 -6.33
N ILE A 27 -6.03 -4.44 -5.68
CA ILE A 27 -7.05 -3.42 -5.43
C ILE A 27 -6.70 -2.16 -6.20
N GLY A 28 -7.38 -1.96 -7.33
CA GLY A 28 -7.39 -0.69 -8.06
C GLY A 28 -8.65 0.12 -7.75
N LEU A 29 -8.80 1.30 -8.38
CA LEU A 29 -9.93 2.19 -8.15
C LEU A 29 -11.29 1.52 -8.43
N LYS A 30 -11.38 0.71 -9.49
CA LYS A 30 -12.61 -0.02 -9.85
C LYS A 30 -13.04 -1.00 -8.76
N GLN A 31 -12.08 -1.68 -8.12
CA GLN A 31 -12.36 -2.57 -6.99
C GLN A 31 -12.76 -1.79 -5.75
N ILE A 32 -12.06 -0.70 -5.43
CA ILE A 32 -12.42 0.20 -4.33
C ILE A 32 -13.87 0.66 -4.47
N ARG A 33 -14.27 1.11 -5.66
CA ARG A 33 -15.65 1.55 -5.94
C ARG A 33 -16.70 0.46 -5.70
N LYS A 34 -16.36 -0.81 -5.93
CA LYS A 34 -17.29 -1.94 -5.72
C LYS A 34 -17.37 -2.37 -4.26
N LEU A 35 -16.28 -2.26 -3.52
CA LEU A 35 -16.12 -2.79 -2.17
C LEU A 35 -16.49 -1.76 -1.09
N VAL A 36 -16.20 -0.48 -1.32
CA VAL A 36 -16.51 0.58 -0.37
C VAL A 36 -17.90 1.14 -0.66
N PRO A 37 -18.85 1.10 0.32
CA PRO A 37 -20.15 1.72 0.14
C PRO A 37 -19.97 3.24 0.09
N ILE A 38 -20.12 3.80 -1.11
CA ILE A 38 -19.94 5.22 -1.35
C ILE A 38 -21.24 5.94 -1.02
N GLN A 39 -21.46 6.27 0.24
CA GLN A 39 -22.58 7.13 0.64
C GLN A 39 -22.20 8.62 0.54
N ASN A 40 -20.93 8.96 0.76
CA ASN A 40 -20.42 10.34 0.74
C ASN A 40 -19.05 10.37 0.03
N GLY A 41 -19.03 10.17 -1.28
CA GLY A 41 -17.78 10.17 -2.05
C GLY A 41 -17.82 11.13 -3.23
N LEU A 42 -16.67 11.71 -3.54
CA LEU A 42 -16.43 12.47 -4.75
C LEU A 42 -15.62 11.58 -5.70
N MET A 43 -16.05 11.47 -6.94
CA MET A 43 -15.41 10.65 -7.95
C MET A 43 -15.25 11.41 -9.25
N LEU A 44 -14.08 11.33 -9.82
CA LEU A 44 -13.76 11.77 -11.18
C LEU A 44 -13.50 10.51 -12.00
N ASP A 45 -14.52 10.00 -12.66
CA ASP A 45 -14.50 8.75 -13.44
C ASP A 45 -13.89 7.57 -12.65
N ASP A 46 -12.94 6.85 -13.25
CA ASP A 46 -12.15 5.81 -12.58
C ASP A 46 -10.72 6.30 -12.25
N ASP A 47 -10.50 7.60 -12.17
CA ASP A 47 -9.19 8.24 -12.07
C ASP A 47 -8.85 8.77 -10.69
N PHE A 48 -9.85 9.36 -10.00
CA PHE A 48 -9.62 10.01 -8.72
C PHE A 48 -10.83 9.93 -7.82
N TYR A 49 -10.65 9.45 -6.60
CA TYR A 49 -11.69 9.33 -5.58
C TYR A 49 -11.28 10.03 -4.29
N ILE A 50 -12.24 10.69 -3.66
CA ILE A 50 -12.20 11.12 -2.26
C ILE A 50 -13.40 10.51 -1.57
N LEU A 51 -13.18 9.60 -0.64
CA LEU A 51 -14.23 8.84 0.04
C LEU A 51 -14.19 9.13 1.53
N ASP A 52 -15.34 9.45 2.10
CA ASP A 52 -15.53 9.49 3.55
C ASP A 52 -16.01 8.10 4.00
N VAL A 53 -15.20 7.42 4.79
CA VAL A 53 -15.37 6.00 5.06
C VAL A 53 -15.38 5.77 6.57
N LYS A 54 -16.50 5.25 7.09
CA LYS A 54 -16.53 4.64 8.42
C LYS A 54 -16.27 3.17 8.32
N TYR A 55 -15.56 2.63 9.31
CA TYR A 55 -15.32 1.19 9.33
C TYR A 55 -16.66 0.43 9.31
N SER A 56 -16.73 -0.59 8.50
CA SER A 56 -17.87 -1.47 8.37
C SER A 56 -17.43 -2.85 7.91
N ASP A 57 -18.32 -3.83 8.02
CA ASP A 57 -18.06 -5.21 7.56
C ASP A 57 -17.60 -5.31 6.11
N ASN A 58 -17.93 -4.32 5.29
CA ASN A 58 -17.48 -4.26 3.90
C ASN A 58 -15.96 -4.02 3.76
N LEU A 59 -15.29 -3.55 4.81
CA LEU A 59 -13.85 -3.33 4.83
C LEU A 59 -13.06 -4.53 5.38
N LYS A 60 -13.74 -5.61 5.78
CA LYS A 60 -13.08 -6.83 6.28
C LYS A 60 -12.09 -7.44 5.30
N PHE A 61 -12.24 -7.16 4.00
CA PHE A 61 -11.27 -7.62 3.01
C PHE A 61 -9.87 -7.02 3.24
N LEU A 62 -9.76 -5.82 3.81
CA LEU A 62 -8.47 -5.20 4.14
C LEU A 62 -7.73 -5.91 5.26
N MET A 63 -8.37 -6.80 6.02
CA MET A 63 -7.71 -7.67 7.02
C MET A 63 -6.85 -8.75 6.36
N TYR A 64 -6.99 -8.96 5.06
CA TYR A 64 -6.15 -9.82 4.26
C TYR A 64 -5.17 -9.00 3.45
N PRO A 65 -3.95 -9.52 3.16
CA PRO A 65 -2.98 -8.79 2.36
C PRO A 65 -3.56 -8.45 0.99
N CYS A 66 -3.54 -7.16 0.66
CA CYS A 66 -4.03 -6.63 -0.61
C CYS A 66 -2.90 -5.88 -1.32
N ARG A 67 -2.70 -6.13 -2.62
CA ARG A 67 -1.79 -5.32 -3.42
C ARG A 67 -2.53 -4.13 -3.99
N THR A 68 -2.02 -2.94 -3.77
CA THR A 68 -2.59 -1.72 -4.35
C THR A 68 -2.15 -1.56 -5.80
N ASP A 69 -3.09 -1.17 -6.68
CA ASP A 69 -2.81 -0.79 -8.07
C ASP A 69 -3.09 0.70 -8.31
N ALA A 70 -3.10 1.47 -7.25
CA ALA A 70 -3.35 2.90 -7.23
C ALA A 70 -2.46 3.58 -6.18
N PHE A 71 -2.29 4.89 -6.29
CA PHE A 71 -1.82 5.70 -5.17
C PHE A 71 -2.98 5.91 -4.21
N ILE A 72 -2.76 5.62 -2.93
CA ILE A 72 -3.78 5.72 -1.89
C ILE A 72 -3.22 6.56 -0.76
N ALA A 73 -3.95 7.60 -0.37
CA ALA A 73 -3.71 8.33 0.86
C ALA A 73 -4.90 8.10 1.78
N VAL A 74 -4.65 7.66 3.00
CA VAL A 74 -5.69 7.49 4.02
C VAL A 74 -5.39 8.40 5.19
N PHE A 75 -6.34 9.26 5.51
CA PHE A 75 -6.31 10.13 6.66
C PHE A 75 -7.22 9.56 7.75
N CYS A 76 -6.67 9.26 8.92
CA CYS A 76 -7.42 8.83 10.09
C CYS A 76 -7.97 10.05 10.81
N LYS A 77 -9.29 10.25 10.77
CA LYS A 77 -9.98 11.31 11.52
C LYS A 77 -10.10 10.94 12.98
N THR A 78 -10.52 9.70 13.23
CA THR A 78 -10.75 9.19 14.57
C THR A 78 -10.44 7.71 14.63
N GLY A 79 -9.80 7.30 15.73
CA GLY A 79 -9.48 5.91 16.07
C GLY A 79 -8.00 5.57 15.94
N HIS A 80 -7.67 4.35 16.32
CA HIS A 80 -6.32 3.83 16.23
C HIS A 80 -6.33 2.38 15.74
N PHE A 81 -5.37 2.04 14.91
CA PHE A 81 -5.22 0.72 14.33
C PHE A 81 -3.81 0.49 13.82
N ASP A 82 -3.49 -0.77 13.61
CA ASP A 82 -2.24 -1.17 12.98
C ASP A 82 -2.46 -1.47 11.50
N ILE A 83 -1.59 -0.93 10.67
CA ILE A 83 -1.51 -1.26 9.25
C ILE A 83 -0.16 -1.89 8.93
N GLU A 84 -0.16 -2.98 8.19
CA GLU A 84 1.04 -3.59 7.66
C GLU A 84 1.21 -3.16 6.20
N ILE A 85 2.31 -2.49 5.89
CA ILE A 85 2.67 -2.09 4.53
C ILE A 85 3.99 -2.78 4.19
N ASN A 86 3.98 -3.61 3.14
CA ASN A 86 5.15 -4.38 2.72
C ASN A 86 5.80 -5.16 3.89
N LEU A 87 4.97 -5.83 4.70
CA LEU A 87 5.38 -6.62 5.87
C LEU A 87 5.98 -5.81 7.04
N LYS A 88 5.90 -4.49 7.01
CA LYS A 88 6.29 -3.61 8.13
C LYS A 88 5.03 -3.02 8.76
N THR A 89 4.89 -3.17 10.08
CA THR A 89 3.74 -2.66 10.83
C THR A 89 3.94 -1.19 11.20
N TYR A 90 2.88 -0.40 11.03
CA TYR A 90 2.78 0.99 11.42
C TYR A 90 1.56 1.20 12.30
N HIS A 91 1.71 1.97 13.37
CA HIS A 91 0.62 2.38 14.25
C HIS A 91 0.01 3.66 13.74
N ILE A 92 -1.28 3.65 13.45
CA ILE A 92 -2.06 4.80 12.98
C ILE A 92 -2.97 5.25 14.10
N GLU A 93 -2.98 6.54 14.36
CA GLU A 93 -3.80 7.20 15.35
C GLU A 93 -4.52 8.41 14.73
N ASP A 94 -5.33 9.09 15.55
CA ASP A 94 -6.01 10.33 15.15
C ASP A 94 -5.03 11.32 14.52
N ASN A 95 -5.48 12.00 13.48
CA ASN A 95 -4.71 13.03 12.78
C ASN A 95 -3.44 12.53 12.07
N MET A 96 -3.37 11.23 11.81
CA MET A 96 -2.33 10.65 10.97
C MET A 96 -2.84 10.34 9.58
N TYR A 97 -1.96 10.46 8.60
CA TYR A 97 -2.22 9.88 7.29
C TYR A 97 -1.14 8.86 6.94
N PHE A 98 -1.49 7.92 6.08
CA PHE A 98 -0.52 7.05 5.46
C PHE A 98 -0.67 7.06 3.93
N LEU A 99 0.45 6.81 3.26
CA LEU A 99 0.53 6.78 1.80
C LEU A 99 0.87 5.37 1.32
N GLY A 100 0.04 4.82 0.46
CA GLY A 100 0.29 3.61 -0.30
C GLY A 100 0.61 3.94 -1.76
N THR A 101 1.62 3.30 -2.31
CA THR A 101 1.96 3.41 -3.72
C THR A 101 1.53 2.15 -4.48
N PRO A 102 1.34 2.23 -5.81
CA PRO A 102 1.10 1.06 -6.61
C PRO A 102 2.17 -0.02 -6.38
N GLY A 103 1.74 -1.25 -6.20
CA GLY A 103 2.60 -2.39 -5.87
C GLY A 103 2.79 -2.63 -4.38
N ASN A 104 2.44 -1.68 -3.49
CA ASN A 104 2.46 -1.95 -2.06
C ASN A 104 1.48 -3.06 -1.68
N ILE A 105 1.91 -3.87 -0.74
CA ILE A 105 1.06 -4.86 -0.10
C ILE A 105 0.61 -4.28 1.22
N VAL A 106 -0.68 -4.09 1.35
CA VAL A 106 -1.30 -3.48 2.52
C VAL A 106 -2.20 -4.48 3.21
N LYS A 107 -2.10 -4.56 4.53
CA LYS A 107 -2.98 -5.36 5.37
C LYS A 107 -3.36 -4.56 6.60
N PHE A 108 -4.63 -4.51 6.88
CA PHE A 108 -5.19 -3.92 8.07
C PHE A 108 -5.20 -4.95 9.19
N ASN A 109 -4.50 -4.70 10.28
CA ASN A 109 -4.56 -5.58 11.44
C ASN A 109 -5.80 -5.24 12.25
N LYS A 110 -6.61 -6.26 12.58
CA LYS A 110 -7.89 -6.09 13.27
C LYS A 110 -7.68 -5.31 14.57
N PRO A 111 -8.30 -4.12 14.75
CA PRO A 111 -8.35 -3.46 16.05
C PRO A 111 -9.13 -4.30 17.07
N MET A 112 -9.04 -3.96 18.34
CA MET A 112 -9.89 -4.62 19.35
C MET A 112 -11.38 -4.44 19.00
N GLU A 113 -12.21 -5.44 19.25
CA GLU A 113 -13.62 -5.45 18.80
C GLU A 113 -14.42 -4.20 19.25
N ASN A 114 -14.05 -3.62 20.39
CA ASN A 114 -14.69 -2.43 20.95
C ASN A 114 -14.32 -1.10 20.25
N GLU A 115 -13.34 -1.11 19.33
CA GLU A 115 -12.79 0.09 18.70
C GLU A 115 -13.18 0.22 17.23
N LEU A 116 -13.73 -0.85 16.63
CA LEU A 116 -14.08 -0.89 15.21
C LEU A 116 -15.15 0.16 14.83
N ASP A 117 -16.14 0.39 15.67
CA ASP A 117 -17.24 1.31 15.41
C ASP A 117 -16.81 2.80 15.47
N SER A 118 -15.63 3.09 16.02
CA SER A 118 -15.10 4.45 16.17
C SER A 118 -14.17 4.89 15.03
N LEU A 119 -13.82 3.98 14.11
CA LEU A 119 -12.86 4.29 13.05
C LEU A 119 -13.52 5.07 11.92
N ASP A 120 -12.96 6.25 11.64
CA ASP A 120 -13.42 7.17 10.61
C ASP A 120 -12.24 7.69 9.77
N PHE A 121 -12.33 7.57 8.44
CA PHE A 121 -11.24 7.86 7.52
C PHE A 121 -11.68 8.73 6.35
N ILE A 122 -10.75 9.50 5.82
CA ILE A 122 -10.83 9.99 4.44
C ILE A 122 -9.84 9.18 3.60
N VAL A 123 -10.34 8.56 2.54
CA VAL A 123 -9.53 7.81 1.57
C VAL A 123 -9.47 8.61 0.28
N MET A 124 -8.27 8.97 -0.16
CA MET A 124 -8.00 9.53 -1.47
C MET A 124 -7.29 8.46 -2.31
N ALA A 125 -7.85 8.13 -3.46
CA ALA A 125 -7.29 7.13 -4.37
C ALA A 125 -7.11 7.73 -5.77
N ILE A 126 -5.95 7.48 -6.39
CA ILE A 126 -5.53 8.12 -7.64
C ILE A 126 -4.99 7.03 -8.58
N SER A 127 -5.49 6.97 -9.83
CA SER A 127 -4.96 6.06 -10.84
C SER A 127 -3.53 6.46 -11.26
N LYS A 128 -2.74 5.47 -11.70
CA LYS A 128 -1.40 5.72 -12.26
C LYS A 128 -1.47 6.64 -13.48
N GLU A 129 -2.47 6.40 -14.32
CA GLU A 129 -2.72 7.12 -15.55
C GLU A 129 -3.03 8.59 -15.27
N PHE A 130 -3.92 8.85 -14.33
CA PHE A 130 -4.27 10.21 -13.95
C PHE A 130 -3.08 10.95 -13.33
N LEU A 131 -2.40 10.32 -12.37
CA LEU A 131 -1.21 10.93 -11.75
C LEU A 131 -0.12 11.23 -12.79
N SER A 132 0.09 10.33 -13.76
CA SER A 132 1.07 10.55 -14.85
C SER A 132 0.66 11.64 -15.81
N SER A 133 -0.63 11.97 -15.91
CA SER A 133 -1.12 13.08 -16.74
C SER A 133 -0.94 14.45 -16.11
N ILE A 134 -0.67 14.49 -14.79
CA ILE A 134 -0.48 15.74 -14.06
C ILE A 134 0.96 16.20 -14.23
N SER A 135 1.14 17.46 -14.61
CA SER A 135 2.47 18.05 -14.73
C SER A 135 3.02 18.43 -13.35
N PHE A 136 3.90 17.61 -12.80
CA PHE A 136 4.66 17.95 -11.61
C PHE A 136 6.07 17.36 -11.66
N ASP A 137 7.01 18.03 -10.99
CA ASP A 137 8.39 17.56 -10.90
C ASP A 137 8.54 16.54 -9.76
N PHE A 138 8.51 15.26 -10.10
CA PHE A 138 8.64 14.16 -9.16
C PHE A 138 9.95 14.23 -8.35
N LYS A 139 11.06 14.61 -9.02
CA LYS A 139 12.35 14.77 -8.37
C LYS A 139 12.36 15.91 -7.35
N LYS A 140 11.66 17.00 -7.65
CA LYS A 140 11.51 18.14 -6.74
C LYS A 140 10.61 17.80 -5.54
N LEU A 141 9.56 17.00 -5.74
CA LEU A 141 8.66 16.56 -4.68
C LEU A 141 9.37 15.65 -3.70
N PHE A 142 10.06 14.65 -4.21
CA PHE A 142 10.61 13.58 -3.40
C PHE A 142 12.12 13.71 -3.18
N GLY A 143 12.83 14.53 -4.00
CA GLY A 143 14.27 14.81 -3.92
C GLY A 143 15.11 13.55 -4.12
N ASP A 144 16.38 13.64 -3.78
CA ASP A 144 17.27 12.46 -3.69
C ASP A 144 16.95 11.55 -2.48
N ARG A 145 15.95 11.95 -1.68
CA ARG A 145 15.50 11.25 -0.48
C ARG A 145 14.12 10.64 -0.76
N MET A 146 14.09 9.41 -1.23
CA MET A 146 12.87 8.60 -1.36
C MET A 146 12.26 8.22 0.01
N ASN A 147 12.38 9.10 1.01
CA ASN A 147 11.94 8.87 2.39
C ASN A 147 10.42 8.67 2.54
N ILE A 148 9.62 9.14 1.57
CA ILE A 148 8.16 8.95 1.61
C ILE A 148 7.78 7.46 1.54
N LEU A 149 8.59 6.66 0.84
CA LEU A 149 8.36 5.21 0.75
C LEU A 149 8.87 4.47 2.00
N SER A 150 9.79 5.07 2.74
CA SER A 150 10.35 4.47 3.96
C SER A 150 9.56 4.80 5.23
N GLU A 151 8.93 5.99 5.27
CA GLU A 151 8.05 6.42 6.37
C GLU A 151 6.73 6.91 5.76
N PRO A 152 5.83 5.97 5.40
CA PRO A 152 4.58 6.30 4.71
C PRO A 152 3.54 6.95 5.63
N CYS A 153 3.80 7.01 6.94
CA CYS A 153 2.88 7.50 7.95
C CYS A 153 3.38 8.83 8.52
N VAL A 154 2.52 9.84 8.57
CA VAL A 154 2.85 11.19 9.06
C VAL A 154 1.73 11.69 9.95
N ARG A 155 2.10 12.30 11.07
CA ARG A 155 1.17 13.01 11.98
C ARG A 155 1.02 14.46 11.56
N LEU A 156 -0.21 14.92 11.41
CA LEU A 156 -0.53 16.31 11.11
C LEU A 156 -0.70 17.13 12.40
N THR A 157 -0.24 18.39 12.38
CA THR A 157 -0.58 19.37 13.41
C THR A 157 -1.97 19.96 13.14
N ASP A 158 -2.59 20.62 14.12
CA ASP A 158 -3.89 21.28 13.97
C ASP A 158 -3.89 22.27 12.80
N ARG A 159 -2.78 23.00 12.59
CA ARG A 159 -2.62 23.90 11.45
C ARG A 159 -2.58 23.16 10.12
N ASP A 160 -1.91 22.00 10.08
CA ASP A 160 -1.81 21.18 8.88
C ASP A 160 -3.19 20.56 8.54
N LEU A 161 -3.98 20.23 9.58
CA LEU A 161 -5.36 19.76 9.44
C LEU A 161 -6.28 20.84 8.88
N GLU A 162 -6.24 22.05 9.44
CA GLU A 162 -7.00 23.19 8.93
C GLU A 162 -6.65 23.47 7.46
N PHE A 163 -5.37 23.38 7.12
CA PHE A 163 -4.92 23.56 5.75
C PHE A 163 -5.42 22.45 4.81
N SER A 164 -5.35 21.20 5.25
CA SER A 164 -5.81 20.04 4.48
C SER A 164 -7.33 20.07 4.25
N SER A 165 -8.11 20.53 5.23
CA SER A 165 -9.57 20.66 5.08
C SER A 165 -9.94 21.63 3.97
N LYS A 166 -9.19 22.74 3.81
CA LYS A 166 -9.43 23.71 2.72
C LYS A 166 -9.20 23.10 1.33
N TYR A 167 -8.24 22.19 1.20
CA TYR A 167 -8.06 21.42 -0.05
C TYR A 167 -9.23 20.49 -0.32
N LEU A 168 -9.74 19.80 0.71
CA LEU A 168 -10.92 18.93 0.57
C LEU A 168 -12.16 19.72 0.13
N ASP A 169 -12.36 20.92 0.69
CA ASP A 169 -13.45 21.81 0.29
C ASP A 169 -13.31 22.29 -1.16
N LEU A 170 -12.08 22.64 -1.59
CA LEU A 170 -11.81 23.01 -2.98
C LEU A 170 -12.05 21.84 -3.93
N PHE A 171 -11.58 20.63 -3.61
CA PHE A 171 -11.89 19.44 -4.39
C PHE A 171 -13.39 19.22 -4.49
N ALA A 172 -14.10 19.32 -3.37
CA ALA A 172 -15.54 19.15 -3.34
C ALA A 172 -16.25 20.18 -4.22
N GLY A 173 -15.85 21.45 -4.16
CA GLY A 173 -16.38 22.52 -5.00
C GLY A 173 -16.17 22.26 -6.49
N VAL A 174 -14.93 21.92 -6.88
CA VAL A 174 -14.60 21.66 -8.29
C VAL A 174 -15.29 20.38 -8.78
N MET A 175 -15.25 19.29 -8.03
CA MET A 175 -15.79 18.01 -8.47
C MET A 175 -17.33 18.01 -8.59
N LYS A 176 -18.02 18.82 -7.77
CA LYS A 176 -19.48 18.99 -7.85
C LYS A 176 -19.91 20.03 -8.88
N SER A 177 -18.98 20.85 -9.39
CA SER A 177 -19.29 21.87 -10.41
C SER A 177 -19.47 21.27 -11.80
N ASP A 178 -20.04 22.07 -12.70
CA ASP A 178 -20.27 21.67 -14.11
C ASP A 178 -19.33 22.41 -15.08
N ILE A 179 -18.08 22.67 -14.60
CA ILE A 179 -17.08 23.37 -15.41
C ILE A 179 -16.49 22.44 -16.50
N PRO A 180 -16.24 22.96 -17.71
CA PRO A 180 -15.75 22.17 -18.84
C PRO A 180 -14.41 21.48 -18.58
N ASN A 181 -13.49 22.16 -17.85
CA ASN A 181 -12.12 21.69 -17.59
C ASN A 181 -11.97 21.11 -16.18
N LYS A 182 -12.99 20.41 -15.70
CA LYS A 182 -13.02 19.82 -14.36
C LYS A 182 -11.80 18.91 -14.10
N ARG A 183 -11.46 18.05 -15.06
CA ARG A 183 -10.36 17.10 -14.96
C ARG A 183 -9.02 17.82 -14.77
N GLU A 184 -8.76 18.85 -15.56
CA GLU A 184 -7.55 19.66 -15.49
C GLU A 184 -7.48 20.46 -14.19
N ALA A 185 -8.62 20.99 -13.72
CA ALA A 185 -8.71 21.69 -12.45
C ALA A 185 -8.41 20.78 -11.26
N VAL A 186 -8.98 19.57 -11.24
CA VAL A 186 -8.69 18.53 -10.20
C VAL A 186 -7.21 18.15 -10.27
N GLY A 187 -6.65 17.94 -11.46
CA GLY A 187 -5.23 17.62 -11.64
C GLY A 187 -4.31 18.72 -11.09
N SER A 188 -4.63 20.00 -11.34
CA SER A 188 -3.86 21.14 -10.83
C SER A 188 -3.94 21.25 -9.30
N LEU A 189 -5.11 21.05 -8.72
CA LEU A 189 -5.29 20.99 -7.25
C LEU A 189 -4.49 19.83 -6.63
N LEU A 190 -4.52 18.67 -7.26
CA LEU A 190 -3.77 17.51 -6.81
C LEU A 190 -2.26 17.75 -6.88
N GLY A 191 -1.76 18.33 -7.99
CA GLY A 191 -0.36 18.72 -8.12
C GLY A 191 0.08 19.69 -7.01
N SER A 192 -0.75 20.70 -6.73
CA SER A 192 -0.52 21.65 -5.63
C SER A 192 -0.50 20.94 -4.26
N LEU A 193 -1.48 20.06 -4.00
CA LEU A 193 -1.55 19.29 -2.76
C LEU A 193 -0.31 18.41 -2.56
N LEU A 194 0.19 17.75 -3.61
CA LEU A 194 1.39 16.92 -3.54
C LEU A 194 2.62 17.74 -3.11
N TYR A 195 2.80 18.97 -3.62
CA TYR A 195 3.87 19.85 -3.16
C TYR A 195 3.74 20.23 -1.69
N VAL A 196 2.54 20.54 -1.24
CA VAL A 196 2.26 20.87 0.16
C VAL A 196 2.56 19.68 1.06
N MET A 197 2.03 18.51 0.73
CA MET A 197 2.24 17.28 1.51
C MET A 197 3.73 16.91 1.58
N SER A 198 4.46 17.05 0.46
CA SER A 198 5.93 16.87 0.45
C SER A 198 6.63 17.83 1.42
N GLY A 199 6.19 19.08 1.52
CA GLY A 199 6.71 20.06 2.47
C GLY A 199 6.43 19.67 3.93
N LEU A 200 5.22 19.21 4.22
CA LEU A 200 4.83 18.76 5.56
C LEU A 200 5.63 17.52 6.00
N MET A 201 5.80 16.55 5.11
CA MET A 201 6.61 15.35 5.37
C MET A 201 8.07 15.70 5.67
N LYS A 202 8.66 16.65 4.93
CA LYS A 202 10.03 17.11 5.20
C LYS A 202 10.13 17.74 6.58
N LYS A 203 9.18 18.60 6.92
CA LYS A 203 9.13 19.28 8.22
C LYS A 203 9.00 18.30 9.39
N ASP A 204 8.16 17.26 9.23
CA ASP A 204 8.00 16.23 10.25
C ASP A 204 9.26 15.37 10.38
N ALA A 205 9.88 14.99 9.26
CA ALA A 205 11.15 14.27 9.26
C ALA A 205 12.30 15.07 9.91
N ASP A 206 12.37 16.37 9.66
CA ASP A 206 13.39 17.25 10.28
C ASP A 206 13.14 17.41 11.78
N ARG A 207 11.89 17.57 12.21
CA ARG A 207 11.51 17.60 13.64
C ARG A 207 11.88 16.30 14.37
N ASN A 208 11.61 15.16 13.75
CA ASN A 208 11.95 13.85 14.31
C ASN A 208 13.48 13.62 14.37
N ARG A 209 14.26 14.27 13.49
CA ARG A 209 15.73 14.26 13.55
C ARG A 209 16.31 15.11 14.66
N GLU A 210 15.73 16.28 14.93
CA GLU A 210 16.15 17.13 16.06
C GLU A 210 15.92 16.44 17.40
N LEU A 211 14.89 15.59 17.49
CA LEU A 211 14.56 14.81 18.69
C LEU A 211 15.38 13.52 18.82
N GLN A 212 15.98 13.03 17.73
CA GLN A 212 16.85 11.86 17.71
C GLN A 212 18.15 12.23 16.97
N PRO A 213 19.26 12.48 17.65
CA PRO A 213 20.55 12.72 17.01
C PRO A 213 20.88 11.54 16.10
N GLU A 214 21.52 11.84 14.95
CA GLU A 214 21.94 10.83 13.96
C GLU A 214 22.82 9.75 14.63
N THR A 215 22.18 8.72 15.12
CA THR A 215 22.86 7.53 15.61
C THR A 215 23.18 6.64 14.42
N ALA A 216 24.20 5.78 14.58
CA ALA A 216 24.51 4.72 13.59
C ALA A 216 23.24 3.93 13.19
N ASN A 217 22.22 3.86 14.06
CA ASN A 217 20.93 3.27 13.84
C ASN A 217 20.09 3.95 12.72
N THR A 218 20.13 5.28 12.60
CA THR A 218 19.39 6.01 11.55
C THR A 218 19.90 5.67 10.15
N ARG A 219 21.22 5.61 9.97
CA ARG A 219 21.82 5.22 8.69
C ARG A 219 21.49 3.77 8.32
N VAL A 220 21.51 2.89 9.30
CA VAL A 220 21.21 1.46 9.10
C VAL A 220 19.72 1.29 8.72
N LYS A 221 18.81 2.05 9.35
CA LYS A 221 17.39 2.09 9.00
C LYS A 221 17.16 2.58 7.56
N LEU A 222 17.83 3.65 7.14
CA LEU A 222 17.75 4.15 5.75
C LEU A 222 18.19 3.11 4.73
N VAL A 223 19.26 2.36 5.00
CA VAL A 223 19.71 1.26 4.12
C VAL A 223 18.64 0.17 4.05
N PHE A 224 18.02 -0.17 5.17
CA PHE A 224 16.92 -1.15 5.19
C PHE A 224 15.72 -0.68 4.34
N ASP A 225 15.30 0.56 4.50
CA ASP A 225 14.18 1.13 3.78
C ASP A 225 14.44 1.18 2.26
N HIS A 226 15.64 1.58 1.84
CA HIS A 226 16.03 1.52 0.43
C HIS A 226 16.09 0.08 -0.10
N PHE A 227 16.59 -0.86 0.71
CA PHE A 227 16.56 -2.28 0.34
C PHE A 227 15.13 -2.77 0.12
N MET A 228 14.19 -2.44 1.03
CA MET A 228 12.78 -2.82 0.90
C MET A 228 12.12 -2.21 -0.35
N SER A 229 12.46 -0.96 -0.70
CA SER A 229 11.99 -0.33 -1.95
C SER A 229 12.48 -1.10 -3.19
N LEU A 230 13.76 -1.48 -3.21
CA LEU A 230 14.32 -2.28 -4.30
C LEU A 230 13.69 -3.68 -4.36
N VAL A 231 13.43 -4.31 -3.21
CA VAL A 231 12.75 -5.61 -3.16
C VAL A 231 11.34 -5.50 -3.72
N THR A 232 10.60 -4.46 -3.34
CA THR A 232 9.25 -4.21 -3.88
C THR A 232 9.27 -4.07 -5.40
N GLU A 233 10.27 -3.40 -5.96
CA GLU A 233 10.39 -3.14 -7.39
C GLU A 233 10.90 -4.34 -8.19
N TYR A 234 11.88 -5.07 -7.65
CA TYR A 234 12.65 -6.06 -8.43
C TYR A 234 12.48 -7.53 -8.01
N HIS A 235 11.76 -7.85 -6.94
CA HIS A 235 11.67 -9.24 -6.41
C HIS A 235 11.19 -10.27 -7.44
N SER A 236 10.36 -9.88 -8.41
CA SER A 236 9.86 -10.80 -9.44
C SER A 236 10.93 -11.21 -10.45
N VAL A 237 11.93 -10.34 -10.68
CA VAL A 237 12.98 -10.53 -11.70
C VAL A 237 14.36 -10.80 -11.10
N GLU A 238 14.64 -10.31 -9.90
CA GLU A 238 15.96 -10.38 -9.28
C GLU A 238 15.90 -10.95 -7.87
N ARG A 239 16.73 -11.97 -7.62
CA ARG A 239 16.86 -12.60 -6.28
C ARG A 239 18.29 -12.54 -5.76
N ASN A 240 19.24 -12.13 -6.60
CA ASN A 240 20.65 -12.12 -6.24
C ASN A 240 20.98 -10.94 -5.33
N MET A 241 21.51 -11.22 -4.15
CA MET A 241 21.95 -10.20 -3.18
C MET A 241 22.97 -9.22 -3.77
N ALA A 242 23.78 -9.64 -4.74
CA ALA A 242 24.75 -8.77 -5.38
C ALA A 242 24.06 -7.63 -6.16
N PHE A 243 22.89 -7.88 -6.76
CA PHE A 243 22.09 -6.86 -7.43
C PHE A 243 21.66 -5.76 -6.45
N TYR A 244 21.04 -6.13 -5.34
CA TYR A 244 20.56 -5.17 -4.33
C TYR A 244 21.74 -4.42 -3.68
N ALA A 245 22.81 -5.12 -3.36
CA ALA A 245 23.98 -4.52 -2.76
C ALA A 245 24.66 -3.50 -3.68
N SER A 246 24.80 -3.81 -4.97
CA SER A 246 25.37 -2.88 -5.95
C SER A 246 24.56 -1.60 -6.11
N ARG A 247 23.22 -1.71 -6.11
CA ARG A 247 22.30 -0.55 -6.16
C ARG A 247 22.42 0.36 -4.95
N LEU A 248 22.79 -0.21 -3.80
CA LEU A 248 22.97 0.52 -2.54
C LEU A 248 24.43 0.95 -2.29
N GLY A 249 25.35 0.68 -3.22
CA GLY A 249 26.78 0.98 -3.05
C GLY A 249 27.44 0.19 -1.91
N LEU A 250 26.94 -1.02 -1.61
CA LEU A 250 27.39 -1.86 -0.51
C LEU A 250 27.88 -3.22 -1.01
N THR A 251 28.61 -3.93 -0.15
CA THR A 251 28.92 -5.35 -0.41
C THR A 251 27.75 -6.23 0.02
N PRO A 252 27.50 -7.38 -0.66
CA PRO A 252 26.40 -8.30 -0.29
C PRO A 252 26.49 -8.76 1.18
N LYS A 253 27.69 -9.02 1.67
CA LYS A 253 27.92 -9.44 3.06
C LYS A 253 27.54 -8.34 4.05
N TYR A 254 27.91 -7.11 3.76
CA TYR A 254 27.61 -5.96 4.63
C TYR A 254 26.10 -5.64 4.62
N LEU A 255 25.47 -5.62 3.44
CA LEU A 255 24.03 -5.43 3.31
C LEU A 255 23.26 -6.52 4.10
N SER A 256 23.58 -7.80 3.92
CA SER A 256 22.93 -8.90 4.66
C SER A 256 23.06 -8.75 6.17
N LYS A 257 24.22 -8.30 6.66
CA LYS A 257 24.42 -8.03 8.09
C LYS A 257 23.53 -6.90 8.58
N LEU A 258 23.45 -5.79 7.83
CA LEU A 258 22.62 -4.64 8.20
C LEU A 258 21.13 -4.99 8.23
N ILE A 259 20.63 -5.66 7.19
CA ILE A 259 19.22 -6.06 7.11
C ILE A 259 18.84 -6.95 8.31
N LYS A 260 19.68 -7.96 8.62
CA LYS A 260 19.43 -8.82 9.77
C LYS A 260 19.46 -8.08 11.11
N GLN A 261 20.37 -7.11 11.25
CA GLN A 261 20.47 -6.28 12.45
C GLN A 261 19.20 -5.44 12.70
N VAL A 262 18.61 -4.87 11.65
CA VAL A 262 17.43 -4.00 11.75
C VAL A 262 16.14 -4.81 11.90
N SER A 263 15.98 -5.83 11.06
CA SER A 263 14.69 -6.53 10.92
C SER A 263 14.60 -7.86 11.68
N GLY A 264 15.73 -8.35 12.21
CA GLY A 264 15.81 -9.69 12.79
C GLY A 264 15.77 -10.82 11.75
N ARG A 265 15.45 -10.53 10.47
CA ARG A 265 15.32 -11.49 9.36
C ARG A 265 16.48 -11.34 8.38
N SER A 266 16.79 -12.42 7.67
CA SER A 266 17.81 -12.34 6.61
C SER A 266 17.28 -11.59 5.38
N ALA A 267 18.18 -10.98 4.60
CA ALA A 267 17.77 -10.31 3.38
C ALA A 267 17.16 -11.26 2.32
N PRO A 268 17.69 -12.47 2.10
CA PRO A 268 17.02 -13.47 1.27
C PRO A 268 15.59 -13.79 1.73
N ASP A 269 15.33 -13.95 3.04
CA ASP A 269 13.99 -14.23 3.56
C ASP A 269 12.99 -13.12 3.22
N TRP A 270 13.45 -11.85 3.17
CA TRP A 270 12.64 -10.73 2.73
C TRP A 270 12.31 -10.85 1.24
N ILE A 271 13.30 -11.07 0.39
CA ILE A 271 13.11 -11.23 -1.06
C ILE A 271 12.15 -12.41 -1.33
N ASP A 272 12.40 -13.56 -0.70
CA ASP A 272 11.58 -14.76 -0.85
C ASP A 272 10.13 -14.54 -0.42
N SER A 273 9.91 -13.79 0.66
CA SER A 273 8.55 -13.43 1.11
C SER A 273 7.78 -12.65 0.04
N PHE A 274 8.42 -11.71 -0.64
CA PHE A 274 7.78 -10.95 -1.73
C PHE A 274 7.54 -11.82 -2.96
N VAL A 275 8.50 -12.69 -3.31
CA VAL A 275 8.33 -13.64 -4.44
C VAL A 275 7.17 -14.61 -4.18
N ILE A 276 7.07 -15.15 -2.96
CA ILE A 276 5.97 -16.04 -2.57
C ILE A 276 4.64 -15.31 -2.61
N LEU A 277 4.61 -14.08 -2.13
CA LEU A 277 3.40 -13.27 -2.12
C LEU A 277 2.92 -12.99 -3.56
N GLU A 278 3.84 -12.67 -4.47
CA GLU A 278 3.55 -12.50 -5.90
C GLU A 278 3.08 -13.80 -6.53
N ALA A 279 3.77 -14.92 -6.26
CA ALA A 279 3.36 -16.22 -6.76
C ALA A 279 1.94 -16.60 -6.30
N LYS A 280 1.62 -16.39 -5.04
CA LYS A 280 0.27 -16.61 -4.49
C LYS A 280 -0.78 -15.77 -5.24
N ASN A 281 -0.48 -14.49 -5.47
CA ASN A 281 -1.32 -13.57 -6.21
C ASN A 281 -1.60 -14.09 -7.64
N MET A 282 -0.54 -14.42 -8.38
CA MET A 282 -0.68 -14.92 -9.75
C MET A 282 -1.44 -16.25 -9.81
N LEU A 283 -1.20 -17.17 -8.87
CA LEU A 283 -1.90 -18.45 -8.81
C LEU A 283 -3.41 -18.30 -8.59
N LYS A 284 -3.85 -17.33 -7.79
CA LYS A 284 -5.27 -17.17 -7.40
C LYS A 284 -6.06 -16.22 -8.31
N TYR A 285 -5.42 -15.22 -8.92
CA TYR A 285 -6.13 -14.10 -9.56
C TYR A 285 -5.83 -13.92 -11.03
N THR A 286 -4.98 -14.76 -11.61
CA THR A 286 -4.74 -14.74 -13.05
C THR A 286 -5.10 -16.08 -13.66
N ASP A 287 -5.45 -16.06 -14.93
CA ASP A 287 -5.65 -17.27 -15.74
C ASP A 287 -4.32 -17.84 -16.26
N ASP A 288 -3.19 -17.26 -15.83
CA ASP A 288 -1.86 -17.72 -16.23
C ASP A 288 -1.67 -19.19 -15.83
N SER A 289 -1.18 -20.01 -16.74
CA SER A 289 -0.72 -21.34 -16.39
C SER A 289 0.45 -21.28 -15.40
N ILE A 290 0.67 -22.33 -14.62
CA ILE A 290 1.81 -22.39 -13.69
C ILE A 290 3.13 -22.20 -14.45
N LYS A 291 3.21 -22.66 -15.69
CA LYS A 291 4.40 -22.48 -16.54
C LYS A 291 4.65 -21.01 -16.89
N GLU A 292 3.59 -20.24 -17.18
CA GLU A 292 3.67 -18.80 -17.43
C GLU A 292 4.07 -18.05 -16.16
N ILE A 293 3.54 -18.43 -14.98
CA ILE A 293 3.94 -17.86 -13.70
C ILE A 293 5.42 -18.10 -13.43
N VAL A 294 5.92 -19.32 -13.66
CA VAL A 294 7.33 -19.67 -13.56
C VAL A 294 8.20 -18.74 -14.42
N TYR A 295 7.76 -18.50 -15.65
CA TYR A 295 8.44 -17.60 -16.57
C TYR A 295 8.42 -16.14 -16.10
N LYS A 296 7.24 -15.63 -15.72
CA LYS A 296 7.05 -14.25 -15.25
C LYS A 296 7.82 -13.96 -13.96
N LEU A 297 7.96 -14.96 -13.09
CA LEU A 297 8.74 -14.87 -11.87
C LEU A 297 10.22 -15.24 -12.06
N HIS A 298 10.68 -15.39 -13.29
CA HIS A 298 12.07 -15.67 -13.64
C HIS A 298 12.68 -16.89 -12.92
N PHE A 299 11.89 -17.94 -12.69
CA PHE A 299 12.45 -19.21 -12.23
C PHE A 299 13.06 -19.99 -13.41
N PRO A 300 14.20 -20.67 -13.20
CA PRO A 300 14.88 -21.38 -14.27
C PRO A 300 14.05 -22.52 -14.88
N ASN A 301 13.20 -23.13 -14.07
CA ASN A 301 12.26 -24.17 -14.51
C ASN A 301 11.14 -24.42 -13.48
N PRO A 302 10.04 -25.11 -13.88
CA PRO A 302 8.94 -25.41 -12.98
C PRO A 302 9.33 -26.21 -11.72
N SER A 303 10.27 -27.14 -11.82
CA SER A 303 10.68 -27.97 -10.67
C SER A 303 11.31 -27.14 -9.55
N VAL A 304 12.10 -26.12 -9.89
CA VAL A 304 12.68 -25.19 -8.92
C VAL A 304 11.59 -24.36 -8.28
N PHE A 305 10.64 -23.85 -9.05
CA PHE A 305 9.52 -23.08 -8.52
C PHE A 305 8.64 -23.93 -7.58
N TYR A 306 8.29 -25.17 -7.96
CA TYR A 306 7.50 -26.07 -7.14
C TYR A 306 8.16 -26.34 -5.77
N LYS A 307 9.46 -26.63 -5.77
CA LYS A 307 10.24 -26.83 -4.52
C LYS A 307 10.25 -25.58 -3.67
N PHE A 308 10.51 -24.44 -4.28
CA PHE A 308 10.55 -23.14 -3.62
C PHE A 308 9.20 -22.80 -2.99
N PHE A 309 8.12 -22.88 -3.79
CA PHE A 309 6.78 -22.55 -3.33
C PHE A 309 6.33 -23.49 -2.19
N LYS A 310 6.52 -24.81 -2.34
CA LYS A 310 6.17 -25.79 -1.31
C LYS A 310 6.98 -25.60 -0.02
N ALA A 311 8.25 -25.26 -0.12
CA ALA A 311 9.09 -25.01 1.07
C ALA A 311 8.59 -23.82 1.90
N HIS A 312 8.03 -22.78 1.26
CA HIS A 312 7.57 -21.56 1.93
C HIS A 312 6.09 -21.58 2.30
N THR A 313 5.26 -22.40 1.66
CA THR A 313 3.80 -22.40 1.86
C THR A 313 3.26 -23.70 2.43
N GLY A 314 4.03 -24.78 2.42
CA GLY A 314 3.59 -26.12 2.77
C GLY A 314 2.82 -26.84 1.66
N MET A 315 2.38 -26.14 0.61
CA MET A 315 1.57 -26.63 -0.51
C MET A 315 2.30 -26.54 -1.83
N THR A 316 1.93 -27.36 -2.78
CA THR A 316 2.35 -27.18 -4.18
C THR A 316 1.58 -26.02 -4.84
N PRO A 317 2.11 -25.39 -5.89
CA PRO A 317 1.39 -24.35 -6.63
C PRO A 317 0.01 -24.82 -7.15
N SER A 318 -0.09 -26.08 -7.56
CA SER A 318 -1.35 -26.66 -8.06
C SER A 318 -2.38 -26.84 -6.94
N GLU A 319 -1.97 -27.37 -5.78
CA GLU A 319 -2.83 -27.47 -4.59
C GLU A 319 -3.32 -26.09 -4.15
N TYR A 320 -2.41 -25.13 -4.11
CA TYR A 320 -2.74 -23.75 -3.70
C TYR A 320 -3.73 -23.08 -4.67
N ARG A 321 -3.63 -23.33 -5.98
CA ARG A 321 -4.56 -22.79 -6.98
C ARG A 321 -5.97 -23.34 -6.82
N ASN A 322 -6.09 -24.64 -6.50
CA ASN A 322 -7.37 -25.36 -6.50
C ASN A 322 -8.09 -25.31 -5.14
N GLY A 323 -7.39 -24.97 -4.07
CA GLY A 323 -7.95 -24.83 -2.72
C GLY A 323 -8.29 -23.38 -2.43
#